data_65e0a3ac79d12a8815bdc7eb7088aa7c
#
_entry.id   65e0a3ac79d12a8815bdc7eb7088aa7c
#
_cell.length_a   1.000
_cell.length_b   1.000
_cell.length_c   1.000
_cell.angle_alpha   90.00
_cell.angle_beta   90.00
_cell.angle_gamma   90.00
#
_symmetry.space_group_name_H-M   'P 1'
#
loop_
_entity.id
_entity.type
_entity.pdbx_description
1 polymer ?
#
loop_
_entity_poly.entity_id
_entity_poly.type
_entity_poly.pdbx_seq_one_letter_code
_entity_poly.pdbx_strand_id
1 'polypeptide(L)'
;MRAMLATTMMLLMMTAALAGCAGGDSGLTQEDVDAAREEGRAAGIAEATPVSTLDTIMDRGSMKCGVKESQYGMGYLDSATGVRSGLDISYCRAVAAALGLDPDTDVEYIPASGSDRFEKLAAGTIDVLIRTTTWTTSRDASLNADFAGMNF
;
A
#
# COMPACT_ATOMS: atom_id res chain seq x y z
N MET A 1 -12.45 -31.85 -16.52
CA MET A 1 -13.04 -31.77 -15.18
C MET A 1 -13.14 -30.37 -14.63
N ARG A 2 -12.11 -29.51 -14.69
CA ARG A 2 -12.18 -28.11 -14.15
C ARG A 2 -13.20 -27.19 -14.87
N ALA A 3 -13.36 -27.33 -16.19
CA ALA A 3 -14.32 -26.55 -16.96
C ALA A 3 -15.79 -26.93 -16.70
N MET A 4 -16.07 -28.20 -16.41
CA MET A 4 -17.42 -28.66 -16.06
C MET A 4 -17.86 -28.20 -14.66
N LEU A 5 -16.93 -28.09 -13.70
CA LEU A 5 -17.26 -27.56 -12.37
C LEU A 5 -17.61 -26.06 -12.42
N ALA A 6 -16.93 -25.29 -13.25
CA ALA A 6 -17.19 -23.85 -13.40
C ALA A 6 -18.55 -23.58 -14.02
N THR A 7 -18.94 -24.37 -15.02
CA THR A 7 -20.26 -24.22 -15.68
C THR A 7 -21.41 -24.65 -14.78
N THR A 8 -21.23 -25.71 -13.99
CA THR A 8 -22.27 -26.13 -13.03
C THR A 8 -22.43 -25.14 -11.88
N MET A 9 -21.33 -24.52 -11.40
CA MET A 9 -21.38 -23.50 -10.36
C MET A 9 -22.03 -22.19 -10.84
N MET A 10 -21.78 -21.81 -12.09
CA MET A 10 -22.42 -20.64 -12.71
C MET A 10 -23.91 -20.87 -12.97
N LEU A 11 -24.33 -22.08 -13.34
CA LEU A 11 -25.73 -22.45 -13.52
C LEU A 11 -26.48 -22.49 -12.18
N LEU A 12 -25.85 -22.94 -11.10
CA LEU A 12 -26.44 -22.93 -9.75
C LEU A 12 -26.66 -21.50 -9.23
N MET A 13 -25.76 -20.56 -9.52
CA MET A 13 -25.93 -19.14 -9.14
C MET A 13 -27.05 -18.46 -9.93
N MET A 14 -27.25 -18.81 -11.20
CA MET A 14 -28.36 -18.27 -12.00
C MET A 14 -29.73 -18.79 -11.54
N THR A 15 -29.84 -20.02 -11.04
CA THR A 15 -31.10 -20.57 -10.54
C THR A 15 -31.51 -19.97 -9.20
N ALA A 16 -30.54 -19.57 -8.35
CA ALA A 16 -30.83 -18.89 -7.09
C ALA A 16 -31.40 -17.48 -7.29
N ALA A 17 -30.99 -16.76 -8.37
CA ALA A 17 -31.50 -15.42 -8.69
C ALA A 17 -32.94 -15.42 -9.23
N LEU A 18 -33.42 -16.52 -9.81
CA LEU A 18 -34.77 -16.64 -10.35
C LEU A 18 -35.80 -17.17 -9.31
N ALA A 19 -35.35 -17.75 -8.22
CA ALA A 19 -36.25 -18.22 -7.14
C ALA A 19 -36.76 -17.08 -6.25
N GLY A 20 -36.21 -15.88 -6.33
CA GLY A 20 -36.59 -14.72 -5.54
C GLY A 20 -37.83 -13.96 -6.03
N CYS A 21 -38.45 -14.34 -7.16
CA CYS A 21 -39.63 -13.65 -7.72
C CYS A 21 -40.96 -14.44 -7.63
N ALA A 22 -40.96 -15.67 -7.08
CA ALA A 22 -42.17 -16.37 -6.80
C ALA A 22 -42.62 -16.05 -5.35
N GLY A 23 -43.60 -15.16 -5.19
CA GLY A 23 -44.13 -14.71 -3.91
C GLY A 23 -44.52 -15.87 -3.00
N GLY A 24 -43.62 -16.22 -2.13
CA GLY A 24 -43.84 -16.98 -0.92
C GLY A 24 -43.38 -16.10 0.23
N ASP A 25 -44.18 -16.00 1.26
CA ASP A 25 -43.94 -15.33 2.51
C ASP A 25 -42.57 -15.78 3.11
N SER A 26 -41.49 -15.28 2.55
CA SER A 26 -40.16 -15.43 3.14
C SER A 26 -40.18 -14.48 4.33
N GLY A 27 -40.23 -14.98 5.53
CA GLY A 27 -40.34 -14.21 6.74
C GLY A 27 -39.19 -13.23 7.04
N LEU A 28 -38.59 -12.69 5.97
CA LEU A 28 -37.61 -11.59 5.99
C LEU A 28 -38.37 -10.29 6.20
N THR A 29 -38.10 -9.65 7.27
CA THR A 29 -38.64 -8.32 7.58
C THR A 29 -37.81 -7.25 6.88
N GLN A 30 -38.39 -6.04 6.77
CA GLN A 30 -37.62 -4.89 6.28
C GLN A 30 -36.37 -4.64 7.13
N GLU A 31 -36.45 -4.95 8.41
CA GLU A 31 -35.33 -4.84 9.36
C GLU A 31 -34.19 -5.80 9.02
N ASP A 32 -34.51 -7.05 8.59
CA ASP A 32 -33.50 -8.01 8.15
C ASP A 32 -32.79 -7.56 6.87
N VAL A 33 -33.53 -6.95 5.96
CA VAL A 33 -32.97 -6.38 4.72
C VAL A 33 -32.08 -5.18 5.00
N ASP A 34 -32.49 -4.31 5.89
CA ASP A 34 -31.72 -3.12 6.26
C ASP A 34 -30.47 -3.52 7.08
N ALA A 35 -30.56 -4.50 7.96
CA ALA A 35 -29.41 -5.07 8.67
C ALA A 35 -28.39 -5.70 7.72
N ALA A 36 -28.84 -6.52 6.76
CA ALA A 36 -27.96 -7.13 5.76
C ALA A 36 -27.30 -6.08 4.84
N ARG A 37 -28.00 -4.99 4.52
CA ARG A 37 -27.47 -3.88 3.74
C ARG A 37 -26.39 -3.12 4.51
N GLU A 38 -26.61 -2.86 5.79
CA GLU A 38 -25.63 -2.16 6.65
C GLU A 38 -24.39 -3.02 6.87
N GLU A 39 -24.56 -4.31 7.11
CA GLU A 39 -23.45 -5.26 7.24
C GLU A 39 -22.65 -5.35 5.94
N GLY A 40 -23.30 -5.47 4.77
CA GLY A 40 -22.64 -5.48 3.47
C GLY A 40 -21.92 -4.16 3.15
N ARG A 41 -22.48 -3.02 3.59
CA ARG A 41 -21.86 -1.72 3.46
C ARG A 41 -20.63 -1.58 4.36
N ALA A 42 -20.74 -2.02 5.61
CA ALA A 42 -19.61 -1.99 6.55
C ALA A 42 -18.46 -2.90 6.10
N ALA A 43 -18.76 -4.11 5.61
CA ALA A 43 -17.79 -5.02 5.03
C ALA A 43 -17.11 -4.43 3.78
N GLY A 44 -17.89 -3.82 2.87
CA GLY A 44 -17.36 -3.17 1.68
C GLY A 44 -16.46 -1.96 1.98
N ILE A 45 -16.78 -1.19 3.02
CA ILE A 45 -15.93 -0.08 3.47
C ILE A 45 -14.65 -0.61 4.08
N ALA A 46 -14.71 -1.66 4.90
CA ALA A 46 -13.54 -2.28 5.52
C ALA A 46 -12.58 -2.86 4.47
N GLU A 47 -13.12 -3.51 3.42
CA GLU A 47 -12.33 -4.06 2.31
C GLU A 47 -11.74 -2.94 1.42
N ALA A 48 -12.45 -1.82 1.26
CA ALA A 48 -12.00 -0.69 0.45
C ALA A 48 -11.07 0.28 1.21
N THR A 49 -10.91 0.14 2.53
CA THR A 49 -10.01 1.00 3.30
C THR A 49 -8.57 0.57 3.05
N PRO A 50 -7.73 1.40 2.42
CA PRO A 50 -6.34 1.04 2.21
C PRO A 50 -5.65 0.90 3.57
N VAL A 51 -4.84 -0.14 3.70
CA VAL A 51 -4.00 -0.31 4.90
C VAL A 51 -3.07 0.90 4.99
N SER A 52 -3.10 1.58 6.13
CA SER A 52 -2.24 2.74 6.37
C SER A 52 -0.76 2.32 6.35
N THR A 53 0.04 2.98 5.54
CA THR A 53 1.50 2.76 5.52
C THR A 53 2.10 3.07 6.89
N LEU A 54 1.57 4.08 7.59
CA LEU A 54 2.00 4.42 8.94
C LEU A 54 1.74 3.26 9.92
N ASP A 55 0.53 2.70 9.91
CA ASP A 55 0.20 1.56 10.78
C ASP A 55 1.10 0.37 10.47
N THR A 56 1.36 0.10 9.19
CA THR A 56 2.28 -0.96 8.75
C THR A 56 3.71 -0.76 9.29
N ILE A 57 4.23 0.48 9.27
CA ILE A 57 5.54 0.82 9.83
C ILE A 57 5.54 0.60 11.34
N MET A 58 4.51 1.10 12.02
CA MET A 58 4.43 1.02 13.49
C MET A 58 4.27 -0.42 13.97
N ASP A 59 3.45 -1.22 13.32
CA ASP A 59 3.26 -2.65 13.64
C ASP A 59 4.54 -3.46 13.39
N ARG A 60 5.30 -3.12 12.36
CA ARG A 60 6.58 -3.77 12.04
C ARG A 60 7.72 -3.30 12.94
N GLY A 61 7.62 -2.09 13.51
CA GLY A 61 8.68 -1.47 14.31
C GLY A 61 9.91 -1.04 13.50
N SER A 62 9.78 -0.91 12.18
CA SER A 62 10.87 -0.46 11.30
C SER A 62 10.34 0.21 10.04
N MET A 63 11.12 1.11 9.44
CA MET A 63 10.77 1.85 8.23
C MET A 63 11.67 1.43 7.06
N LYS A 64 11.06 1.09 5.93
CA LYS A 64 11.76 0.79 4.66
C LYS A 64 11.90 2.05 3.83
N CYS A 65 13.11 2.60 3.78
CA CYS A 65 13.42 3.82 3.04
C CYS A 65 14.07 3.50 1.69
N GLY A 66 13.40 3.84 0.60
CA GLY A 66 13.93 3.74 -0.76
C GLY A 66 14.92 4.86 -1.05
N VAL A 67 16.18 4.52 -1.30
CA VAL A 67 17.27 5.48 -1.47
C VAL A 67 18.10 5.21 -2.71
N LYS A 68 18.90 6.19 -3.12
CA LYS A 68 19.98 6.02 -4.07
C LYS A 68 21.27 5.62 -3.35
N GLU A 69 22.18 4.93 -4.05
CA GLU A 69 23.45 4.48 -3.45
C GLU A 69 24.67 5.09 -4.13
N SER A 70 24.49 5.72 -5.29
CA SER A 70 25.59 6.17 -6.17
C SER A 70 25.71 7.69 -6.28
N GLN A 71 24.97 8.47 -5.48
CA GLN A 71 24.97 9.92 -5.57
C GLN A 71 25.62 10.54 -4.34
N TYR A 72 26.87 10.93 -4.48
CA TYR A 72 27.63 11.56 -3.41
C TYR A 72 26.93 12.85 -2.89
N GLY A 73 26.90 13.02 -1.59
CA GLY A 73 26.23 14.13 -0.91
C GLY A 73 24.70 13.99 -0.76
N MET A 74 24.05 13.12 -1.52
CA MET A 74 22.61 12.86 -1.45
C MET A 74 22.32 11.46 -0.91
N GLY A 75 22.35 10.43 -1.74
CA GLY A 75 22.21 9.03 -1.35
C GLY A 75 23.43 8.24 -1.81
N TYR A 76 24.36 8.01 -0.93
CA TYR A 76 25.62 7.36 -1.22
C TYR A 76 25.91 6.21 -0.26
N LEU A 77 26.34 5.08 -0.82
CA LEU A 77 26.87 3.93 -0.08
C LEU A 77 28.35 3.78 -0.39
N ASP A 78 29.18 3.90 0.62
CA ASP A 78 30.58 3.56 0.50
C ASP A 78 30.73 2.03 0.48
N SER A 79 31.08 1.48 -0.67
CA SER A 79 31.19 0.03 -0.85
C SER A 79 32.35 -0.60 -0.07
N ALA A 80 33.34 0.19 0.33
CA ALA A 80 34.49 -0.30 1.08
C ALA A 80 34.16 -0.43 2.58
N THR A 81 33.36 0.48 3.12
CA THR A 81 33.03 0.54 4.54
C THR A 81 31.61 0.10 4.87
N GLY A 82 30.72 0.04 3.86
CA GLY A 82 29.30 -0.21 4.04
C GLY A 82 28.53 1.00 4.63
N VAL A 83 29.21 2.14 4.82
CA VAL A 83 28.59 3.32 5.42
C VAL A 83 27.75 4.09 4.42
N ARG A 84 26.53 4.39 4.81
CA ARG A 84 25.62 5.25 4.03
C ARG A 84 25.74 6.70 4.50
N SER A 85 25.68 7.64 3.56
CA SER A 85 25.81 9.05 3.85
C SER A 85 25.05 9.93 2.84
N GLY A 86 24.82 11.18 3.25
CA GLY A 86 24.22 12.21 2.40
C GLY A 86 22.86 12.66 2.89
N LEU A 87 22.32 13.67 2.22
CA LEU A 87 21.09 14.35 2.60
C LEU A 87 19.88 13.41 2.63
N ASP A 88 19.71 12.58 1.61
CA ASP A 88 18.61 11.60 1.52
C ASP A 88 18.63 10.62 2.70
N ILE A 89 19.82 10.16 3.08
CA ILE A 89 20.01 9.27 4.24
C ILE A 89 19.63 9.96 5.55
N SER A 90 20.01 11.24 5.69
CA SER A 90 19.65 12.04 6.87
C SER A 90 18.14 12.27 6.94
N TYR A 91 17.46 12.44 5.82
CA TYR A 91 16.00 12.53 5.80
C TYR A 91 15.31 11.21 6.18
N CYS A 92 15.79 10.05 5.71
CA CYS A 92 15.27 8.75 6.17
C CYS A 92 15.35 8.64 7.68
N ARG A 93 16.49 9.00 8.27
CA ARG A 93 16.70 8.99 9.72
C ARG A 93 15.77 9.97 10.46
N ALA A 94 15.59 11.17 9.91
CA ALA A 94 14.70 12.17 10.49
C ALA A 94 13.23 11.73 10.47
N VAL A 95 12.78 11.10 9.40
CA VAL A 95 11.42 10.54 9.32
C VAL A 95 11.23 9.42 10.33
N ALA A 96 12.17 8.47 10.42
CA ALA A 96 12.14 7.39 11.42
C ALA A 96 12.05 7.95 12.84
N ALA A 97 12.90 8.91 13.18
CA ALA A 97 12.89 9.57 14.48
C ALA A 97 11.56 10.29 14.78
N ALA A 98 10.96 10.94 13.78
CA ALA A 98 9.65 11.59 13.91
C ALA A 98 8.51 10.58 14.17
N LEU A 99 8.66 9.34 13.72
CA LEU A 99 7.75 8.23 13.99
C LEU A 99 8.02 7.54 15.34
N GLY A 100 9.05 7.96 16.08
CA GLY A 100 9.44 7.34 17.35
C GLY A 100 10.28 6.06 17.19
N LEU A 101 10.78 5.80 15.99
CA LEU A 101 11.72 4.70 15.71
C LEU A 101 13.16 5.13 15.97
N ASP A 102 14.05 4.14 16.26
CA ASP A 102 15.47 4.42 16.34
C ASP A 102 16.05 4.67 14.94
N PRO A 103 16.57 5.88 14.64
CA PRO A 103 17.08 6.21 13.31
C PRO A 103 18.34 5.45 12.91
N ASP A 104 19.01 4.77 13.83
CA ASP A 104 20.23 4.01 13.56
C ASP A 104 19.96 2.52 13.33
N THR A 105 18.92 1.96 13.93
CA THR A 105 18.63 0.52 13.90
C THR A 105 17.34 0.16 13.17
N ASP A 106 16.34 1.05 13.17
CA ASP A 106 15.01 0.74 12.69
C ASP A 106 14.73 1.27 11.25
N VAL A 107 15.78 1.71 10.55
CA VAL A 107 15.70 2.11 9.14
C VAL A 107 16.33 1.06 8.24
N GLU A 108 15.51 0.41 7.43
CA GLU A 108 15.96 -0.48 6.37
C GLU A 108 16.13 0.31 5.07
N TYR A 109 17.36 0.43 4.59
CA TYR A 109 17.66 1.13 3.36
C TYR A 109 17.54 0.20 2.15
N ILE A 110 16.62 0.49 1.24
CA ILE A 110 16.39 -0.31 0.05
C ILE A 110 16.84 0.47 -1.19
N PRO A 111 17.76 -0.07 -1.99
CA PRO A 111 18.16 0.55 -3.24
C PRO A 111 16.95 0.75 -4.16
N ALA A 112 16.72 1.99 -4.60
CA ALA A 112 15.64 2.33 -5.51
C ALA A 112 16.20 3.07 -6.72
N SER A 113 16.21 2.42 -7.88
CA SER A 113 16.75 2.95 -9.13
C SER A 113 15.85 4.00 -9.80
N GLY A 114 16.28 4.58 -10.90
CA GLY A 114 15.45 5.48 -11.69
C GLY A 114 14.24 4.80 -12.32
N SER A 115 14.34 3.50 -12.59
CA SER A 115 13.33 2.71 -13.30
C SER A 115 12.33 2.02 -12.38
N ASP A 116 12.71 1.61 -11.16
CA ASP A 116 11.92 0.74 -10.29
C ASP A 116 11.37 1.41 -9.02
N ARG A 117 11.80 2.65 -8.72
CA ARG A 117 11.47 3.34 -7.46
C ARG A 117 9.97 3.50 -7.19
N PHE A 118 9.19 3.82 -8.23
CA PHE A 118 7.75 4.01 -8.09
C PHE A 118 7.00 2.67 -8.01
N GLU A 119 7.49 1.67 -8.74
CA GLU A 119 6.97 0.30 -8.64
C GLU A 119 7.19 -0.27 -7.24
N LYS A 120 8.38 -0.07 -6.67
CA LYS A 120 8.68 -0.48 -5.29
C LYS A 120 7.81 0.23 -4.26
N LEU A 121 7.51 1.52 -4.47
CA LEU A 121 6.62 2.27 -3.61
C LEU A 121 5.18 1.74 -3.71
N ALA A 122 4.65 1.60 -4.93
CA ALA A 122 3.30 1.09 -5.17
C ALA A 122 3.10 -0.35 -4.67
N ALA A 123 4.14 -1.18 -4.74
CA ALA A 123 4.12 -2.56 -4.26
C ALA A 123 4.33 -2.69 -2.73
N GLY A 124 4.56 -1.60 -2.00
CA GLY A 124 4.88 -1.64 -0.57
C GLY A 124 6.23 -2.28 -0.24
N THR A 125 7.10 -2.45 -1.23
CA THR A 125 8.49 -2.90 -1.02
C THR A 125 9.29 -1.87 -0.24
N ILE A 126 8.97 -0.59 -0.41
CA ILE A 126 9.43 0.54 0.38
C ILE A 126 8.22 1.31 0.91
N ASP A 127 8.35 1.86 2.09
CA ASP A 127 7.30 2.65 2.73
C ASP A 127 7.38 4.12 2.31
N VAL A 128 8.61 4.62 2.13
CA VAL A 128 8.91 5.98 1.75
C VAL A 128 10.04 6.00 0.73
N LEU A 129 9.95 6.90 -0.24
CA LEU A 129 10.95 7.12 -1.25
C LEU A 129 11.65 8.46 -1.01
N ILE A 130 12.88 8.44 -0.53
CA ILE A 130 13.69 9.64 -0.28
C ILE A 130 14.93 9.59 -1.13
N ARG A 131 14.87 10.32 -2.26
CA ARG A 131 15.99 10.39 -3.22
C ARG A 131 15.79 11.57 -4.17
N THR A 132 16.78 11.83 -5.02
CA THR A 132 16.70 12.84 -6.09
C THR A 132 15.60 12.47 -7.11
N THR A 133 14.37 12.83 -6.80
CA THR A 133 13.19 12.55 -7.62
C THR A 133 12.43 13.85 -7.86
N THR A 134 12.33 14.27 -9.12
CA THR A 134 11.60 15.48 -9.47
C THR A 134 10.09 15.27 -9.27
N TRP A 135 9.43 16.16 -8.58
CA TRP A 135 7.99 16.24 -8.50
C TRP A 135 7.43 16.72 -9.85
N THR A 136 6.55 15.95 -10.44
CA THR A 136 5.82 16.32 -11.66
C THR A 136 4.37 15.91 -11.52
N THR A 137 3.47 16.67 -12.15
CA THR A 137 2.03 16.37 -12.14
C THR A 137 1.73 14.94 -12.61
N SER A 138 2.45 14.45 -13.62
CA SER A 138 2.23 13.07 -14.10
C SER A 138 2.65 12.01 -13.09
N ARG A 139 3.69 12.24 -12.31
CA ARG A 139 4.12 11.30 -11.26
C ARG A 139 3.17 11.31 -10.07
N ASP A 140 2.73 12.48 -9.69
CA ASP A 140 1.77 12.68 -8.61
C ASP A 140 0.41 12.06 -8.96
N ALA A 141 -0.16 12.43 -10.11
CA ALA A 141 -1.50 12.02 -10.51
C ALA A 141 -1.60 10.57 -11.05
N SER A 142 -0.52 10.03 -11.67
CA SER A 142 -0.61 8.76 -12.42
C SER A 142 0.07 7.58 -11.75
N LEU A 143 0.95 7.80 -10.76
CA LEU A 143 1.75 6.75 -10.15
C LEU A 143 1.29 6.39 -8.72
N ASN A 144 0.15 6.92 -8.28
CA ASN A 144 -0.38 6.73 -6.93
C ASN A 144 0.69 6.99 -5.84
N ALA A 145 1.44 8.07 -6.02
CA ALA A 145 2.55 8.45 -5.15
C ALA A 145 2.36 9.90 -4.68
N ASP A 146 2.11 10.08 -3.40
CA ASP A 146 2.00 11.39 -2.78
C ASP A 146 3.38 12.00 -2.52
N PHE A 147 3.59 13.22 -2.98
CA PHE A 147 4.80 13.97 -2.69
C PHE A 147 4.60 14.81 -1.42
N ALA A 148 5.14 14.34 -0.30
CA ALA A 148 4.99 14.99 1.01
C ALA A 148 5.83 16.27 1.15
N GLY A 149 6.90 16.42 0.35
CA GLY A 149 7.75 17.61 0.39
C GLY A 149 8.88 17.59 -0.62
N MET A 150 9.47 18.74 -0.81
CA MET A 150 10.68 18.92 -1.60
C MET A 150 11.80 19.47 -0.71
N ASN A 151 13.00 19.00 -0.93
CA ASN A 151 14.18 19.37 -0.14
C ASN A 151 15.08 20.42 -0.83
N PHE A 152 14.73 20.82 -2.06
CA PHE A 152 15.38 21.91 -2.83
C PHE A 152 14.55 22.30 -4.07
#